data_fb38e5c7436159627a547ecae438078e
#
_entry.id   fb38e5c7436159627a547ecae438078e
#
_cell.length_a   1.000
_cell.length_b   1.000
_cell.length_c   1.000
_cell.angle_alpha   90.00
_cell.angle_beta   90.00
_cell.angle_gamma   90.00
#
_symmetry.space_group_name_H-M   'P 1'
#
loop_
_entity.id
_entity.type
_entity.pdbx_description
1 polymer ?
#
loop_
_entity_poly.entity_id
_entity_poly.type
_entity_poly.pdbx_seq_one_letter_code
_entity_poly.pdbx_strand_id
1 'polypeptide(L)'
;MKTYEQVLETVEFALAKGEYHFCIEFLLPLIESFPLSSKEGVNLRTILITALCGINKKEEAKRFCKELLKSYDNKTRENAKYLMEVIDSPDIKKPENWNVQLESDPSLNKKIS
;
A
#
# COMPACT_ATOMS: atom_id res chain seq x y z
N MET A 1 15.69 9.54 -14.88
CA MET A 1 14.75 9.52 -13.78
C MET A 1 13.44 8.87 -14.15
N LYS A 2 12.87 8.06 -13.26
CA LYS A 2 11.65 7.37 -13.59
C LYS A 2 10.43 8.22 -13.34
N THR A 3 9.47 8.13 -14.22
CA THR A 3 8.22 8.84 -14.03
C THR A 3 7.35 8.04 -13.07
N TYR A 4 6.34 8.71 -12.55
CA TYR A 4 5.41 8.05 -11.65
C TYR A 4 4.77 6.83 -12.32
N GLU A 5 4.38 6.98 -13.58
CA GLU A 5 3.73 5.86 -14.28
C GLU A 5 4.65 4.66 -14.40
N GLN A 6 5.93 4.91 -14.66
CA GLN A 6 6.89 3.81 -14.76
C GLN A 6 7.08 3.13 -13.41
N VAL A 7 7.17 3.93 -12.35
CA VAL A 7 7.32 3.38 -11.02
C VAL A 7 6.09 2.57 -10.64
N LEU A 8 4.92 3.13 -10.88
CA LEU A 8 3.68 2.47 -10.53
C LEU A 8 3.52 1.15 -11.25
N GLU A 9 3.80 1.15 -12.53
CA GLU A 9 3.68 -0.06 -13.33
C GLU A 9 4.60 -1.15 -12.79
N THR A 10 5.82 -0.79 -12.47
CA THR A 10 6.80 -1.74 -11.98
C THR A 10 6.36 -2.35 -10.65
N VAL A 11 5.92 -1.52 -9.71
CA VAL A 11 5.56 -2.06 -8.40
C VAL A 11 4.24 -2.79 -8.43
N GLU A 12 3.31 -2.37 -9.27
CA GLU A 12 2.04 -3.10 -9.34
C GLU A 12 2.25 -4.49 -9.92
N PHE A 13 3.13 -4.58 -10.90
CA PHE A 13 3.45 -5.87 -11.48
C PHE A 13 4.08 -6.79 -10.44
N ALA A 14 5.04 -6.27 -9.70
CA ALA A 14 5.71 -7.05 -8.67
C ALA A 14 4.76 -7.41 -7.54
N LEU A 15 3.90 -6.48 -7.16
CA LEU A 15 2.95 -6.74 -6.09
C LEU A 15 2.00 -7.86 -6.47
N ALA A 16 1.55 -7.85 -7.72
CA ALA A 16 0.64 -8.88 -8.19
C ALA A 16 1.28 -10.25 -8.16
N LYS A 17 2.60 -10.31 -8.27
CA LYS A 17 3.32 -11.56 -8.22
C LYS A 17 3.77 -11.93 -6.83
N GLY A 18 3.46 -11.10 -5.85
CA GLY A 18 3.86 -11.37 -4.48
C GLY A 18 5.31 -11.07 -4.18
N GLU A 19 5.95 -10.29 -5.04
CA GLU A 19 7.36 -9.95 -4.85
C GLU A 19 7.49 -8.73 -3.95
N TYR A 20 7.14 -8.90 -2.70
CA TYR A 20 7.05 -7.79 -1.77
C TYR A 20 8.41 -7.16 -1.46
N HIS A 21 9.43 -7.99 -1.31
CA HIS A 21 10.77 -7.46 -1.04
C HIS A 21 11.23 -6.56 -2.18
N PHE A 22 10.95 -6.97 -3.39
CA PHE A 22 11.34 -6.16 -4.53
C PHE A 22 10.62 -4.81 -4.50
N CYS A 23 9.33 -4.81 -4.19
CA CYS A 23 8.58 -3.57 -4.12
C CYS A 23 9.19 -2.62 -3.10
N ILE A 24 9.57 -3.15 -1.95
CA ILE A 24 10.11 -2.33 -0.90
C ILE A 24 11.46 -1.76 -1.30
N GLU A 25 12.34 -2.59 -1.81
CA GLU A 25 13.66 -2.15 -2.19
C GLU A 25 13.62 -1.15 -3.33
N PHE A 26 12.67 -1.34 -4.22
CA PHE A 26 12.52 -0.44 -5.37
C PHE A 26 11.95 0.91 -4.94
N LEU A 27 10.97 0.90 -4.05
CA LEU A 27 10.28 2.12 -3.67
C LEU A 27 11.02 2.98 -2.66
N LEU A 28 11.69 2.38 -1.71
CA LEU A 28 12.31 3.17 -0.65
C LEU A 28 13.20 4.29 -1.15
N PRO A 29 14.10 4.05 -2.09
CA PRO A 29 14.94 5.15 -2.55
C PRO A 29 14.21 6.17 -3.41
N LEU A 30 13.06 5.80 -3.95
CA LEU A 30 12.33 6.70 -4.82
C LEU A 30 11.23 7.48 -4.13
N ILE A 31 10.85 7.02 -2.95
CA ILE A 31 9.67 7.56 -2.30
C ILE A 31 9.78 9.05 -1.99
N GLU A 32 10.98 9.53 -1.74
CA GLU A 32 11.15 10.92 -1.42
C GLU A 32 10.99 11.84 -2.62
N SER A 33 11.08 11.28 -3.81
CA SER A 33 10.85 12.07 -5.00
C SER A 33 9.36 12.30 -5.23
N PHE A 34 8.52 11.62 -4.46
CA PHE A 34 7.08 11.74 -4.59
C PHE A 34 6.52 12.15 -3.24
N PRO A 35 6.33 13.45 -3.04
CA PRO A 35 5.99 13.96 -1.70
C PRO A 35 4.62 13.52 -1.22
N LEU A 36 4.47 13.52 0.08
CA LEU A 36 3.23 13.15 0.71
C LEU A 36 2.09 14.08 0.29
N SER A 37 2.41 15.29 -0.13
CA SER A 37 1.38 16.23 -0.53
C SER A 37 0.79 15.90 -1.90
N SER A 38 1.36 14.96 -2.62
CA SER A 38 0.87 14.61 -3.94
C SER A 38 0.09 13.31 -3.88
N LYS A 39 -0.82 13.11 -4.81
CA LYS A 39 -1.54 11.87 -4.89
C LYS A 39 -0.60 10.73 -5.20
N GLU A 40 0.39 11.01 -6.04
CA GLU A 40 1.38 10.01 -6.42
C GLU A 40 2.13 9.53 -5.19
N GLY A 41 2.55 10.47 -4.35
CA GLY A 41 3.27 10.11 -3.15
C GLY A 41 2.44 9.29 -2.19
N VAL A 42 1.16 9.62 -2.07
CA VAL A 42 0.25 8.88 -1.21
C VAL A 42 0.07 7.46 -1.76
N ASN A 43 -0.13 7.34 -3.07
CA ASN A 43 -0.36 6.02 -3.66
C ASN A 43 0.84 5.11 -3.49
N LEU A 44 2.04 5.64 -3.71
CA LEU A 44 3.23 4.82 -3.59
C LEU A 44 3.47 4.41 -2.14
N ARG A 45 3.16 5.28 -1.20
CA ARG A 45 3.30 4.90 0.21
C ARG A 45 2.29 3.84 0.61
N THR A 46 1.10 3.89 0.04
CA THR A 46 0.10 2.85 0.31
C THR A 46 0.57 1.51 -0.22
N ILE A 47 1.16 1.49 -1.40
CA ILE A 47 1.71 0.25 -1.95
C ILE A 47 2.85 -0.26 -1.07
N LEU A 48 3.69 0.64 -0.61
CA LEU A 48 4.80 0.26 0.25
C LEU A 48 4.28 -0.36 1.55
N ILE A 49 3.24 0.22 2.13
CA ILE A 49 2.63 -0.33 3.33
C ILE A 49 2.12 -1.74 3.07
N THR A 50 1.46 -1.93 1.94
CA THR A 50 0.93 -3.24 1.59
C THR A 50 2.06 -4.26 1.48
N ALA A 51 3.16 -3.89 0.84
CA ALA A 51 4.28 -4.80 0.69
C ALA A 51 4.92 -5.12 2.02
N LEU A 52 5.03 -4.13 2.90
CA LEU A 52 5.60 -4.36 4.23
C LEU A 52 4.73 -5.32 5.04
N CYS A 53 3.42 -5.18 4.92
CA CYS A 53 2.52 -6.11 5.57
C CYS A 53 2.67 -7.51 4.99
N GLY A 54 2.93 -7.58 3.69
CA GLY A 54 3.09 -8.88 3.03
C GLY A 54 4.26 -9.67 3.55
N ILE A 55 5.30 -8.99 4.05
CA ILE A 55 6.44 -9.69 4.63
C ILE A 55 6.44 -9.55 6.15
N ASN A 56 5.29 -9.18 6.70
CA ASN A 56 5.11 -9.13 8.15
C ASN A 56 5.97 -8.12 8.88
N LYS A 57 6.29 -7.02 8.25
CA LYS A 57 7.04 -5.95 8.89
C LYS A 57 6.07 -4.88 9.35
N LYS A 58 5.30 -5.21 10.36
CA LYS A 58 4.22 -4.37 10.82
C LYS A 58 4.65 -3.03 11.36
N GLU A 59 5.77 -3.01 12.07
CA GLU A 59 6.21 -1.75 12.67
C GLU A 59 6.59 -0.71 11.62
N GLU A 60 7.25 -1.17 10.58
CA GLU A 60 7.60 -0.25 9.51
C GLU A 60 6.37 0.19 8.75
N ALA A 61 5.43 -0.73 8.55
CA ALA A 61 4.19 -0.38 7.88
C ALA A 61 3.44 0.68 8.67
N LYS A 62 3.41 0.56 9.98
CA LYS A 62 2.76 1.56 10.81
C LYS A 62 3.41 2.91 10.70
N ARG A 63 4.71 2.93 10.57
CA ARG A 63 5.42 4.18 10.46
C ARG A 63 4.97 4.96 9.24
N PHE A 64 4.82 4.27 8.12
CA PHE A 64 4.34 4.93 6.91
C PHE A 64 2.86 5.31 7.02
N CYS A 65 2.07 4.50 7.72
CA CYS A 65 0.69 4.89 7.98
C CYS A 65 0.61 6.17 8.78
N LYS A 66 1.48 6.32 9.77
CA LYS A 66 1.47 7.53 10.56
C LYS A 66 1.81 8.75 9.72
N GLU A 67 2.66 8.58 8.73
CA GLU A 67 2.93 9.67 7.82
C GLU A 67 1.68 10.06 7.05
N LEU A 68 0.93 9.08 6.60
CA LEU A 68 -0.29 9.35 5.85
C LEU A 68 -1.33 10.05 6.71
N LEU A 69 -1.31 9.80 8.01
CA LEU A 69 -2.25 10.46 8.90
C LEU A 69 -2.04 11.95 8.98
N LYS A 70 -0.88 12.41 8.54
CA LYS A 70 -0.58 13.83 8.56
C LYS A 70 -1.03 14.55 7.29
N SER A 71 -1.63 13.82 6.37
CA SER A 71 -2.06 14.41 5.11
C SER A 71 -3.17 15.41 5.33
N TYR A 72 -3.22 16.42 4.48
CA TYR A 72 -4.32 17.38 4.53
C TYR A 72 -5.58 16.80 3.89
N ASP A 73 -5.42 15.76 3.10
CA ASP A 73 -6.54 15.15 2.41
C ASP A 73 -7.31 14.24 3.35
N ASN A 74 -8.58 14.53 3.51
CA ASN A 74 -9.42 13.81 4.44
C ASN A 74 -9.52 12.33 4.12
N LYS A 75 -9.65 12.02 2.84
CA LYS A 75 -9.77 10.63 2.43
C LYS A 75 -8.49 9.85 2.71
N THR A 76 -7.35 10.49 2.49
CA THR A 76 -6.07 9.87 2.79
C THR A 76 -5.96 9.54 4.26
N ARG A 77 -6.38 10.47 5.13
CA ARG A 77 -6.32 10.22 6.56
C ARG A 77 -7.24 9.09 6.97
N GLU A 78 -8.43 9.03 6.38
CA GLU A 78 -9.37 7.96 6.71
C GLU A 78 -8.85 6.61 6.27
N ASN A 79 -8.25 6.56 5.09
CA ASN A 79 -7.66 5.31 4.62
C ASN A 79 -6.51 4.88 5.52
N ALA A 80 -5.72 5.85 5.99
CA ALA A 80 -4.61 5.53 6.87
C ALA A 80 -5.09 4.97 8.19
N LYS A 81 -6.18 5.51 8.72
CA LYS A 81 -6.73 4.99 9.97
C LYS A 81 -7.20 3.56 9.78
N TYR A 82 -7.83 3.27 8.66
CA TYR A 82 -8.26 1.92 8.37
C TYR A 82 -7.07 0.98 8.29
N LEU A 83 -6.03 1.41 7.60
CA LEU A 83 -4.84 0.57 7.47
C LEU A 83 -4.18 0.31 8.82
N MET A 84 -4.17 1.32 9.68
CA MET A 84 -3.61 1.13 11.01
C MET A 84 -4.38 0.08 11.78
N GLU A 85 -5.69 0.11 11.68
CA GLU A 85 -6.51 -0.88 12.37
C GLU A 85 -6.25 -2.27 11.84
N VAL A 86 -6.10 -2.40 10.54
CA VAL A 86 -5.83 -3.70 9.94
C VAL A 86 -4.48 -4.22 10.39
N ILE A 87 -3.47 -3.36 10.41
CA ILE A 87 -2.14 -3.76 10.81
C ILE A 87 -2.11 -4.19 12.27
N ASP A 88 -2.86 -3.49 13.11
CA ASP A 88 -2.89 -3.81 14.53
C ASP A 88 -3.72 -5.03 14.85
N SER A 89 -4.50 -5.53 13.93
CA SER A 89 -5.34 -6.68 14.20
C SER A 89 -4.47 -7.89 14.47
N PRO A 90 -4.75 -8.62 15.52
CA PRO A 90 -3.95 -9.78 15.84
C PRO A 90 -4.10 -10.89 14.81
N ASP A 91 -5.17 -10.82 14.03
CA ASP A 91 -5.40 -11.86 13.15
C ASP A 91 -5.29 -11.49 11.76
N ILE A 92 -4.33 -10.77 11.40
CA ILE A 92 -4.13 -10.39 10.06
C ILE A 92 -3.99 -11.50 9.15
N LYS A 93 -4.83 -11.56 8.16
CA LYS A 93 -4.72 -12.67 7.40
C LYS A 93 -4.24 -12.28 6.23
N LYS A 94 -3.87 -11.90 5.65
CA LYS A 94 -3.31 -11.87 4.61
C LYS A 94 -3.58 -11.11 3.53
N PRO A 95 -2.61 -10.86 2.83
CA PRO A 95 -2.58 -10.06 1.68
C PRO A 95 -3.61 -10.35 0.63
N GLU A 96 -4.10 -11.49 0.59
CA GLU A 96 -5.08 -11.75 -0.42
C GLU A 96 -6.32 -10.96 -0.18
N ASN A 97 -6.61 -10.63 1.05
CA ASN A 97 -7.74 -9.79 1.33
C ASN A 97 -7.49 -8.38 0.86
N TRP A 98 -6.26 -7.94 0.96
CA TRP A 98 -5.93 -6.62 0.49
C TRP A 98 -6.14 -6.54 -0.99
N ASN A 99 -5.69 -7.52 -1.71
CA ASN A 99 -5.79 -7.50 -3.14
C ASN A 99 -7.22 -7.49 -3.61
N VAL A 100 -8.05 -8.25 -2.95
CA VAL A 100 -9.43 -8.29 -3.31
C VAL A 100 -10.08 -6.95 -3.11
N GLN A 101 -9.71 -6.27 -2.06
CA GLN A 101 -10.26 -4.98 -1.84
C GLN A 101 -9.92 -4.01 -2.92
N LEU A 102 -8.74 -4.10 -3.40
CA LEU A 102 -8.33 -3.22 -4.44
C LEU A 102 -9.15 -3.42 -5.68
N GLU A 103 -9.64 -4.61 -5.84
CA GLU A 103 -10.37 -4.89 -6.99
C GLU A 103 -11.70 -4.43 -6.95
N SER A 104 -12.19 -4.42 -6.07
CA SER A 104 -13.46 -3.97 -6.00
C SER A 104 -14.45 -4.71 -6.61
N ASP A 105 -14.80 -5.07 -6.75
CA ASP A 105 -15.57 -5.75 -7.28
C ASP A 105 -16.18 -6.49 -6.79
N PRO A 106 -16.67 -6.64 -6.58
CA PRO A 106 -17.06 -7.43 -6.15
C PRO A 106 -17.77 -8.28 -6.49
N SER A 107 -18.17 -8.28 -6.78
CA SER A 107 -18.58 -9.17 -6.99
C SER A 107 -18.40 -9.93 -7.35
N LEU A 108 -18.21 -9.80 -7.58
CA LEU A 108 -17.78 -10.50 -7.85
C LEU A 108 -17.55 -11.26 -7.50
N ASN A 109 -17.61 -11.12 -7.24
CA ASN A 109 -17.18 -11.98 -6.93
C ASN A 109 -17.61 -12.80 -6.36
N LYS A 110 -18.20 -12.81 -6.26
CA LYS A 110 -18.40 -13.60 -5.75
C LYS A 110 -18.63 -14.51 -5.86
N LYS A 111 -18.79 -14.57 -6.46
CA LYS A 111 -18.67 -15.32 -6.60
C LYS A 111 -18.39 -16.07 -6.48
N ILE A 112 -18.34 -15.95 -6.48
CA ILE A 112 -17.80 -16.54 -6.37
C ILE A 112 -17.77 -17.11 -5.89
N SER A 113 -18.01 -17.16 -5.76
CA SER A 113 -17.77 -17.65 -5.35
C SER A 113 -17.61 -17.89 -5.12
#